data_9a4eb0f2b06cd6ff71da04b0863da5ef
#
_entry.id   9a4eb0f2b06cd6ff71da04b0863da5ef
#
_cell.length_a   1.000
_cell.length_b   1.000
_cell.length_c   1.000
_cell.angle_alpha   90.00
_cell.angle_beta   90.00
_cell.angle_gamma   90.00
#
_symmetry.space_group_name_H-M   'P 1'
#
loop_
_entity.id
_entity.type
_entity.pdbx_description
1 polymer ?
#
loop_
_entity_poly.entity_id
_entity_poly.type
_entity_poly.pdbx_seq_one_letter_code
_entity_poly.pdbx_strand_id
1 'polypeptide(L)'
;ILADESVFSAEDAIRIIQMGAADLINIKLMKTGGIYEALKICSIAEIYGVQCMMGCMLESKLAVSAGAHLAAARGVITRADLDGPGLCKEDPYEGGPVYHAGLIQMNETPGLGITKVPCFNS
;
A
#
# COMPACT_ATOMS: atom_id res chain seq x y z
N ILE A 1 17.87 -0.95 5.92
CA ILE A 1 16.88 -0.82 7.03
C ILE A 1 15.58 -0.29 6.43
N LEU A 2 14.44 -0.89 6.79
CA LEU A 2 13.10 -0.47 6.39
C LEU A 2 12.42 0.23 7.58
N ALA A 3 12.02 1.49 7.42
CA ALA A 3 11.20 2.20 8.40
C ALA A 3 9.73 1.82 8.21
N ASP A 4 9.11 1.25 9.23
CA ASP A 4 7.70 0.85 9.22
C ASP A 4 6.89 1.68 10.21
N GLU A 5 6.74 1.26 11.45
CA GLU A 5 5.91 1.95 12.45
C GLU A 5 6.50 3.28 12.96
N SER A 6 7.57 3.76 12.36
CA SER A 6 8.15 5.08 12.60
C SER A 6 7.71 6.15 11.59
N VAL A 7 6.92 5.77 10.55
CA VAL A 7 6.46 6.69 9.49
C VAL A 7 4.94 6.58 9.33
N PHE A 8 4.23 7.58 9.81
CA PHE A 8 2.78 7.73 9.68
C PHE A 8 2.39 8.93 8.81
N SER A 9 3.29 9.88 8.63
CA SER A 9 3.03 11.15 7.94
C SER A 9 4.19 11.56 7.04
N ALA A 10 3.95 12.58 6.22
CA ALA A 10 4.99 13.23 5.41
C ALA A 10 6.12 13.80 6.30
N GLU A 11 5.77 14.39 7.44
CA GLU A 11 6.72 14.95 8.40
C GLU A 11 7.61 13.88 9.01
N ASP A 12 7.05 12.69 9.33
CA ASP A 12 7.84 11.55 9.82
C ASP A 12 8.81 11.07 8.75
N ALA A 13 8.35 10.98 7.50
CA ALA A 13 9.20 10.58 6.37
C ALA A 13 10.42 11.53 6.22
N ILE A 14 10.19 12.85 6.26
CA ILE A 14 11.29 13.84 6.21
C ILE A 14 12.25 13.61 7.37
N ARG A 15 11.75 13.46 8.58
CA ARG A 15 12.57 13.26 9.78
C ARG A 15 13.44 12.01 9.70
N ILE A 16 12.87 10.88 9.33
CA ILE A 16 13.57 9.59 9.19
C ILE A 16 14.64 9.66 8.11
N ILE A 17 14.34 10.28 6.97
CA ILE A 17 15.29 10.46 5.87
C ILE A 17 16.45 11.38 6.28
N GLN A 18 16.17 12.52 6.89
CA GLN A 18 17.20 13.48 7.32
C GLN A 18 18.13 12.91 8.39
N MET A 19 17.62 12.00 9.23
CA MET A 19 18.44 11.29 10.22
C MET A 19 19.29 10.17 9.61
N GLY A 20 19.09 9.81 8.33
CA GLY A 20 19.74 8.65 7.73
C GLY A 20 19.36 7.33 8.42
N ALA A 21 18.18 7.28 9.03
CA ALA A 21 17.79 6.17 9.90
C ALA A 21 17.23 4.97 9.14
N ALA A 22 16.89 5.11 7.86
CA ALA A 22 16.37 4.03 7.04
C ALA A 22 16.75 4.18 5.56
N ASP A 23 16.85 3.05 4.87
CA ASP A 23 17.12 2.94 3.44
C ASP A 23 15.83 2.86 2.61
N LEU A 24 14.74 2.45 3.26
CA LEU A 24 13.41 2.24 2.69
C LEU A 24 12.33 2.71 3.66
N ILE A 25 11.20 3.14 3.10
CA ILE A 25 9.98 3.48 3.86
C ILE A 25 8.87 2.50 3.52
N ASN A 26 8.25 1.88 4.53
CA ASN A 26 7.05 1.06 4.34
C ASN A 26 5.79 1.92 4.47
N ILE A 27 5.12 2.14 3.35
CA ILE A 27 3.84 2.84 3.27
C ILE A 27 2.72 1.83 3.49
N LYS A 28 1.87 2.07 4.47
CA LYS A 28 0.62 1.32 4.68
C LYS A 28 -0.53 2.34 4.72
N LEU A 29 -1.54 2.19 3.88
CA LEU A 29 -2.63 3.16 3.79
C LEU A 29 -3.36 3.35 5.12
N MET A 30 -3.45 2.30 5.92
CA MET A 30 -4.04 2.35 7.26
C MET A 30 -3.21 3.20 8.23
N LYS A 31 -1.88 3.20 8.13
CA LYS A 31 -1.00 4.06 8.94
C LYS A 31 -1.09 5.53 8.50
N THR A 32 -1.05 5.77 7.19
CA THR A 32 -1.03 7.12 6.64
C THR A 32 -2.40 7.81 6.61
N GLY A 33 -3.47 7.07 6.92
CA GLY A 33 -4.83 7.62 6.84
C GLY A 33 -5.35 7.75 5.41
N GLY A 34 -4.74 7.05 4.45
CA GLY A 34 -5.22 6.96 3.08
C GLY A 34 -4.20 7.38 2.00
N ILE A 35 -4.68 7.41 0.76
CA ILE A 35 -3.87 7.63 -0.44
C ILE A 35 -3.24 9.03 -0.47
N TYR A 36 -3.97 10.05 -0.02
CA TYR A 36 -3.49 11.44 -0.11
C TYR A 36 -2.18 11.65 0.66
N GLU A 37 -2.10 11.19 1.88
CA GLU A 37 -0.89 11.29 2.68
C GLU A 37 0.22 10.37 2.16
N ALA A 38 -0.14 9.15 1.72
CA ALA A 38 0.79 8.24 1.08
C ALA A 38 1.46 8.84 -0.18
N LEU A 39 0.72 9.61 -0.99
CA LEU A 39 1.28 10.34 -2.14
C LEU A 39 2.29 11.40 -1.74
N LYS A 40 2.10 12.11 -0.63
CA LYS A 40 3.08 13.07 -0.11
C LYS A 40 4.37 12.35 0.30
N ILE A 41 4.25 11.21 1.02
CA ILE A 41 5.40 10.39 1.40
C ILE A 41 6.16 9.92 0.14
N CYS A 42 5.45 9.43 -0.89
CA CYS A 42 6.07 9.05 -2.15
C CYS A 42 6.85 10.21 -2.77
N SER A 43 6.26 11.41 -2.82
CA SER A 43 6.91 12.59 -3.42
C SER A 43 8.15 13.02 -2.64
N ILE A 44 8.13 12.94 -1.31
CA ILE A 44 9.29 13.20 -0.46
C ILE A 44 10.37 12.15 -0.73
N ALA A 45 10.02 10.88 -0.74
CA ALA A 45 10.95 9.79 -1.01
C ALA A 45 11.62 9.94 -2.39
N GLU A 46 10.86 10.32 -3.41
CA GLU A 46 11.38 10.63 -4.75
C GLU A 46 12.41 11.76 -4.74
N ILE A 47 12.11 12.87 -4.03
CA ILE A 47 13.01 14.04 -3.94
C ILE A 47 14.32 13.65 -3.25
N TYR A 48 14.28 12.83 -2.22
CA TYR A 48 15.46 12.42 -1.46
C TYR A 48 16.15 11.15 -2.01
N GLY A 49 15.62 10.53 -3.06
CA GLY A 49 16.18 9.31 -3.65
C GLY A 49 16.04 8.06 -2.77
N VAL A 50 15.05 8.06 -1.87
CA VAL A 50 14.74 6.92 -0.99
C VAL A 50 13.64 6.08 -1.62
N GLN A 51 13.79 4.76 -1.62
CA GLN A 51 12.75 3.85 -2.14
C GLN A 51 11.66 3.60 -1.11
N CYS A 52 10.48 3.20 -1.60
CA CYS A 52 9.37 2.78 -0.77
C CYS A 52 8.97 1.33 -1.03
N MET A 53 8.34 0.75 -0.02
CA MET A 53 7.55 -0.48 -0.11
C MET A 53 6.09 -0.13 0.16
N MET A 54 5.18 -0.77 -0.53
CA MET A 54 3.76 -0.75 -0.18
C MET A 54 3.45 -1.97 0.66
N GLY A 55 3.16 -1.76 1.93
CA GLY A 55 2.71 -2.79 2.84
C GLY A 55 1.21 -2.71 3.15
N CYS A 56 0.73 -3.67 3.92
CA CYS A 56 -0.62 -3.66 4.49
C CYS A 56 -0.60 -4.07 5.98
N MET A 57 -1.70 -3.83 6.64
CA MET A 57 -2.06 -4.48 7.90
C MET A 57 -2.91 -5.72 7.57
N LEU A 58 -3.61 -6.29 8.55
CA LEU A 58 -4.66 -7.28 8.26
C LEU A 58 -5.86 -6.54 7.65
N GLU A 59 -5.85 -6.40 6.34
CA GLU A 59 -6.78 -5.59 5.58
C GLU A 59 -7.58 -6.45 4.60
N SER A 60 -8.78 -5.97 4.27
CA SER A 60 -9.60 -6.60 3.24
C SER A 60 -9.00 -6.44 1.84
N LYS A 61 -9.43 -7.26 0.89
CA LYS A 61 -9.06 -7.12 -0.52
C LYS A 61 -9.39 -5.72 -1.08
N LEU A 62 -10.47 -5.09 -0.60
CA LEU A 62 -10.81 -3.73 -1.02
C LEU A 62 -9.70 -2.72 -0.66
N ALA A 63 -9.22 -2.74 0.58
CA ALA A 63 -8.17 -1.84 1.03
C ALA A 63 -6.83 -2.14 0.35
N VAL A 64 -6.48 -3.42 0.23
CA VAL A 64 -5.26 -3.86 -0.46
C VAL A 64 -5.29 -3.51 -1.94
N SER A 65 -6.45 -3.56 -2.61
CA SER A 65 -6.58 -3.10 -3.99
C SER A 65 -6.19 -1.64 -4.15
N ALA A 66 -6.59 -0.77 -3.22
CA ALA A 66 -6.18 0.64 -3.25
C ALA A 66 -4.66 0.81 -3.09
N GLY A 67 -4.03 0.05 -2.19
CA GLY A 67 -2.57 0.02 -2.04
C GLY A 67 -1.86 -0.49 -3.29
N ALA A 68 -2.38 -1.54 -3.92
CA ALA A 68 -1.82 -2.10 -5.15
C ALA A 68 -1.88 -1.10 -6.33
N HIS A 69 -2.99 -0.37 -6.47
CA HIS A 69 -3.10 0.71 -7.48
C HIS A 69 -2.08 1.83 -7.23
N LEU A 70 -1.89 2.24 -5.98
CA LEU A 70 -0.88 3.24 -5.64
C LEU A 70 0.53 2.74 -5.94
N ALA A 71 0.84 1.50 -5.61
CA ALA A 71 2.14 0.89 -5.90
C ALA A 71 2.41 0.82 -7.40
N ALA A 72 1.41 0.43 -8.20
CA ALA A 72 1.52 0.40 -9.66
C ALA A 72 1.69 1.79 -10.28
N ALA A 73 1.12 2.83 -9.65
CA ALA A 73 1.15 4.21 -10.16
C ALA A 73 2.42 5.00 -9.80
N ARG A 74 3.24 4.56 -8.85
CA ARG A 74 4.38 5.31 -8.33
C ARG A 74 5.68 4.49 -8.39
N GLY A 75 6.58 4.88 -9.29
CA GLY A 75 7.85 4.18 -9.52
C GLY A 75 8.79 4.14 -8.31
N VAL A 76 8.61 5.02 -7.32
CA VAL A 76 9.38 5.01 -6.07
C VAL A 76 9.02 3.83 -5.18
N ILE A 77 7.82 3.25 -5.36
CA ILE A 77 7.39 2.03 -4.67
C ILE A 77 7.94 0.84 -5.47
N THR A 78 9.04 0.30 -5.01
CA THR A 78 9.77 -0.76 -5.72
C THR A 78 9.46 -2.16 -5.23
N ARG A 79 8.72 -2.28 -4.14
CA ARG A 79 8.33 -3.53 -3.48
C ARG A 79 6.91 -3.45 -2.97
N ALA A 80 6.23 -4.60 -2.93
CA ALA A 80 4.91 -4.72 -2.34
C ALA A 80 4.83 -5.96 -1.43
N ASP A 81 4.22 -5.80 -0.27
CA ASP A 81 3.87 -6.83 0.69
C ASP A 81 2.40 -6.64 1.08
N LEU A 82 1.51 -7.21 0.27
CA LEU A 82 0.06 -6.98 0.29
C LEU A 82 -0.69 -8.30 0.46
N ASP A 83 -0.22 -9.17 1.34
CA ASP A 83 -0.72 -10.52 1.57
C ASP A 83 -1.93 -10.58 2.53
N GLY A 84 -2.32 -9.46 3.13
CA GLY A 84 -3.43 -9.38 4.11
C GLY A 84 -4.68 -10.17 3.75
N PRO A 85 -5.22 -10.10 2.52
CA PRO A 85 -6.39 -10.88 2.14
C PRO A 85 -6.19 -12.38 2.18
N GLY A 86 -4.96 -12.86 1.91
CA GLY A 86 -4.62 -14.28 1.97
C GLY A 86 -4.61 -14.86 3.39
N LEU A 87 -4.52 -14.00 4.39
CA LEU A 87 -4.55 -14.37 5.81
C LEU A 87 -5.98 -14.37 6.38
N CYS A 88 -6.96 -13.86 5.63
CA CYS A 88 -8.35 -13.84 6.05
C CYS A 88 -8.99 -15.22 5.84
N LYS A 89 -9.80 -15.65 6.81
CA LYS A 89 -10.56 -16.92 6.70
C LYS A 89 -11.54 -16.88 5.53
N GLU A 90 -12.13 -15.72 5.29
CA GLU A 90 -13.09 -15.46 4.23
C GLU A 90 -12.81 -14.07 3.63
N ASP A 91 -12.90 -13.98 2.31
CA ASP A 91 -12.79 -12.71 1.60
C ASP A 91 -14.15 -12.40 0.96
N PRO A 92 -14.90 -11.44 1.50
CA PRO A 92 -16.26 -11.14 1.02
C PRO A 92 -16.27 -10.34 -0.29
N TYR A 93 -15.11 -9.92 -0.79
CA TYR A 93 -14.99 -9.12 -2.00
C TYR A 93 -14.61 -9.97 -3.21
N GLU A 94 -15.28 -9.77 -4.33
CA GLU A 94 -14.91 -10.38 -5.61
C GLU A 94 -14.18 -9.39 -6.50
N GLY A 95 -13.27 -9.87 -7.36
CA GLY A 95 -12.40 -9.03 -8.19
C GLY A 95 -11.14 -8.60 -7.46
N GLY A 96 -10.62 -7.43 -7.84
CA GLY A 96 -9.38 -6.89 -7.30
C GLY A 96 -8.12 -7.57 -7.84
N PRO A 97 -6.94 -7.29 -7.27
CA PRO A 97 -5.68 -7.87 -7.73
C PRO A 97 -5.63 -9.38 -7.52
N VAL A 98 -4.92 -10.06 -8.42
CA VAL A 98 -4.71 -11.51 -8.37
C VAL A 98 -3.25 -11.78 -8.00
N TYR A 99 -3.06 -12.71 -7.08
CA TYR A 99 -1.73 -13.12 -6.61
C TYR A 99 -1.26 -14.36 -7.36
N HIS A 100 -0.11 -14.26 -8.03
CA HIS A 100 0.45 -15.38 -8.77
C HIS A 100 1.97 -15.39 -8.66
N ALA A 101 2.53 -16.46 -8.06
CA ALA A 101 3.96 -16.72 -8.00
C ALA A 101 4.83 -15.49 -7.56
N GLY A 102 4.40 -14.78 -6.52
CA GLY A 102 5.10 -13.59 -6.00
C GLY A 102 4.83 -12.30 -6.78
N LEU A 103 3.90 -12.33 -7.74
CA LEU A 103 3.43 -11.16 -8.47
C LEU A 103 2.02 -10.79 -8.02
N ILE A 104 1.76 -9.49 -8.01
CA ILE A 104 0.41 -8.93 -7.83
C ILE A 104 -0.02 -8.38 -9.17
N GLN A 105 -0.94 -9.07 -9.82
CA GLN A 105 -1.45 -8.70 -11.13
C GLN A 105 -2.73 -7.89 -10.98
N MET A 106 -2.73 -6.67 -11.54
CA MET A 106 -3.91 -5.82 -11.63
C MET A 106 -4.79 -6.29 -12.77
N ASN A 107 -6.11 -6.13 -12.62
CA ASN A 107 -7.07 -6.41 -13.70
C ASN A 107 -7.46 -5.13 -14.47
N GLU A 108 -8.12 -5.29 -15.61
CA GLU A 108 -8.58 -4.20 -16.47
C GLU A 108 -9.97 -3.62 -16.06
N THR A 109 -10.52 -4.09 -14.92
CA THR A 109 -11.82 -3.65 -14.45
C THR A 109 -11.73 -2.22 -13.91
N PRO A 110 -12.70 -1.33 -14.18
CA PRO A 110 -12.69 0.05 -13.71
C PRO A 110 -12.61 0.18 -12.18
N GLY A 111 -12.08 1.31 -11.72
CA GLY A 111 -11.92 1.63 -10.29
C GLY A 111 -10.85 0.76 -9.62
N LEU A 112 -11.16 0.19 -8.47
CA LEU A 112 -10.27 -0.70 -7.72
C LEU A 112 -10.29 -2.15 -8.25
N GLY A 113 -11.01 -2.41 -9.33
CA GLY A 113 -11.16 -3.75 -9.88
C GLY A 113 -12.08 -4.67 -9.05
N ILE A 114 -12.74 -4.14 -8.03
CA ILE A 114 -13.70 -4.89 -7.20
C ILE A 114 -15.02 -4.95 -7.93
N THR A 115 -15.54 -6.16 -8.15
CA THR A 115 -16.78 -6.41 -8.91
C THR A 115 -17.96 -6.70 -8.01
N LYS A 116 -17.72 -7.08 -6.76
CA LYS A 116 -18.77 -7.31 -5.77
C LYS A 116 -18.32 -6.89 -4.38
N VAL A 117 -19.18 -6.19 -3.68
CA VAL A 117 -19.05 -5.85 -2.27
C VAL A 117 -20.11 -6.59 -1.45
N PRO A 118 -19.80 -6.99 -0.20
CA PRO A 118 -20.79 -7.65 0.64
C PRO A 118 -21.96 -6.70 0.91
N CYS A 119 -23.19 -7.22 0.84
CA CYS A 119 -24.34 -6.50 1.34
C CYS A 119 -24.32 -6.57 2.87
N PHE A 120 -24.10 -5.44 3.51
CA PHE A 120 -24.34 -5.32 4.95
C PHE A 120 -25.85 -5.17 5.14
N ASN A 121 -26.52 -6.24 5.60
CA ASN A 121 -27.90 -6.13 6.04
C ASN A 121 -27.89 -5.26 7.29
N SER A 122 -28.50 -4.08 7.18
CA SER A 122 -28.76 -3.16 8.29
C SER A 122 -29.79 -3.72 9.24
#